data_dad3e422087dd6096a810756fac4ff11
#
_entry.id   dad3e422087dd6096a810756fac4ff11
#
_cell.length_a   1.000
_cell.length_b   1.000
_cell.length_c   1.000
_cell.angle_alpha   90.00
_cell.angle_beta   90.00
_cell.angle_gamma   90.00
#
_symmetry.space_group_name_H-M   'P 1'
#
loop_
_entity.id
_entity.type
_entity.pdbx_description
1 polymer ?
#
loop_
_entity_poly.entity_id
_entity_poly.type
_entity_poly.pdbx_seq_one_letter_code
_entity_poly.pdbx_strand_id
1 'polypeptide(L)'
;MKQTASTCCYCGVGCGVLIEHDGQHIHNVKGDPAHPANLGRLCSKGSTLHLTGDLAARALHPELRLGKSMARSRTDWDSALGHAAEVFARTIAEHGPDSVAFYISGQLLTEDYYSFNKLARALIGTNNIDSNSRLCMSSAVVGYKRSLGADAPPCSYEDIEQSNCL
;
A
#
# COMPACT_ATOMS: atom_id res chain seq x y z
N MET A 1 11.62 24.60 -13.74
CA MET A 1 11.15 23.36 -13.09
C MET A 1 9.79 23.01 -13.66
N LYS A 2 9.54 21.73 -13.88
CA LYS A 2 8.23 21.21 -14.33
C LYS A 2 7.45 20.80 -13.08
N GLN A 3 6.11 20.81 -13.20
CA GLN A 3 5.23 20.33 -12.16
C GLN A 3 4.31 19.25 -12.74
N THR A 4 4.21 18.10 -12.05
CA THR A 4 3.37 16.98 -12.47
C THR A 4 2.44 16.60 -11.33
N ALA A 5 1.14 16.51 -11.62
CA ALA A 5 0.15 16.01 -10.67
C ALA A 5 0.25 14.49 -10.56
N SER A 6 0.13 13.98 -9.35
CA SER A 6 0.19 12.55 -9.04
C SER A 6 -0.56 12.24 -7.75
N THR A 7 -0.58 10.98 -7.35
CA THR A 7 -1.18 10.51 -6.10
C THR A 7 -0.09 10.05 -5.13
N CYS A 8 -0.23 10.39 -3.86
CA CYS A 8 0.66 9.90 -2.80
C CYS A 8 0.52 8.38 -2.66
N CYS A 9 1.65 7.66 -2.65
CA CYS A 9 1.69 6.20 -2.64
C CYS A 9 1.65 5.56 -1.24
N TYR A 10 1.50 6.34 -0.16
CA TYR A 10 1.65 5.79 1.19
C TYR A 10 0.43 5.09 1.76
N CYS A 11 -0.77 5.58 1.47
CA CYS A 11 -1.98 4.99 2.06
C CYS A 11 -3.23 5.23 1.20
N GLY A 12 -4.32 4.55 1.57
CA GLY A 12 -5.60 4.61 0.86
C GLY A 12 -6.34 5.94 0.89
N VAL A 13 -5.82 6.98 1.59
CA VAL A 13 -6.37 8.34 1.49
C VAL A 13 -6.25 8.87 0.07
N GLY A 14 -5.19 8.47 -0.67
CA GLY A 14 -5.01 8.86 -2.06
C GLY A 14 -4.82 10.36 -2.25
N CYS A 15 -4.09 11.03 -1.35
CA CYS A 15 -3.83 12.46 -1.43
C CYS A 15 -3.24 12.86 -2.77
N GLY A 16 -3.81 13.87 -3.43
CA GLY A 16 -3.22 14.50 -4.61
C GLY A 16 -1.97 15.27 -4.26
N VAL A 17 -0.93 15.08 -5.05
CA VAL A 17 0.37 15.76 -4.90
C VAL A 17 0.79 16.41 -6.20
N LEU A 18 1.48 17.55 -6.08
CA LEU A 18 2.16 18.25 -7.16
C LEU A 18 3.66 18.03 -6.99
N ILE A 19 4.26 17.29 -7.93
CA ILE A 19 5.69 16.94 -7.92
C ILE A 19 6.46 17.97 -8.73
N GLU A 20 7.39 18.65 -8.10
CA GLU A 20 8.32 19.61 -8.74
C GLU A 20 9.60 18.87 -9.14
N HIS A 21 9.93 18.85 -10.45
CA HIS A 21 11.06 18.11 -10.98
C HIS A 21 11.70 18.78 -12.20
N ASP A 22 12.91 18.37 -12.56
CA ASP A 22 13.62 18.80 -13.77
C ASP A 22 13.59 17.74 -14.91
N GLY A 23 12.99 16.60 -14.65
CA GLY A 23 12.91 15.43 -15.53
C GLY A 23 13.83 14.29 -15.12
N GLN A 24 14.81 14.55 -14.28
CA GLN A 24 15.73 13.55 -13.72
C GLN A 24 15.61 13.43 -12.19
N HIS A 25 15.40 14.55 -11.51
CA HIS A 25 15.33 14.62 -10.05
C HIS A 25 14.02 15.25 -9.60
N ILE A 26 13.47 14.73 -8.51
CA ILE A 26 12.36 15.31 -7.79
C ILE A 26 12.94 16.27 -6.75
N HIS A 27 12.57 17.54 -6.83
CA HIS A 27 13.09 18.58 -5.93
C HIS A 27 12.16 18.83 -4.75
N ASN A 28 10.84 18.72 -4.97
CA ASN A 28 9.86 19.01 -3.93
C ASN A 28 8.52 18.32 -4.24
N VAL A 29 7.69 18.16 -3.21
CA VAL A 29 6.32 17.70 -3.31
C VAL A 29 5.41 18.59 -2.47
N LYS A 30 4.31 19.05 -3.06
CA LYS A 30 3.25 19.84 -2.39
C LYS A 30 1.91 19.12 -2.54
N GLY A 31 0.99 19.38 -1.62
CA GLY A 31 -0.39 18.92 -1.80
C GLY A 31 -1.06 19.67 -2.95
N ASP A 32 -1.89 18.94 -3.72
CA ASP A 32 -2.69 19.53 -4.79
C ASP A 32 -3.96 20.17 -4.19
N PRO A 33 -4.11 21.53 -4.26
CA PRO A 33 -5.28 22.19 -3.72
C PRO A 33 -6.59 21.84 -4.42
N ALA A 34 -6.52 21.38 -5.68
CA ALA A 34 -7.68 21.00 -6.47
C ALA A 34 -8.11 19.53 -6.22
N HIS A 35 -7.31 18.74 -5.52
CA HIS A 35 -7.60 17.33 -5.31
C HIS A 35 -8.60 17.13 -4.15
N PRO A 36 -9.72 16.41 -4.39
CA PRO A 36 -10.83 16.31 -3.43
C PRO A 36 -10.47 15.55 -2.14
N ALA A 37 -9.49 14.65 -2.17
CA ALA A 37 -9.15 13.85 -1.00
C ALA A 37 -8.38 14.63 0.08
N ASN A 38 -7.64 15.68 -0.27
CA ASN A 38 -6.77 16.37 0.68
C ASN A 38 -6.76 17.89 0.57
N LEU A 39 -7.35 18.49 -0.46
CA LEU A 39 -7.47 19.93 -0.64
C LEU A 39 -6.15 20.68 -0.35
N GLY A 40 -5.04 20.15 -0.88
CA GLY A 40 -3.71 20.70 -0.70
C GLY A 40 -2.99 20.34 0.61
N ARG A 41 -3.66 19.68 1.55
CA ARG A 41 -3.05 19.28 2.84
C ARG A 41 -2.31 17.95 2.70
N LEU A 42 -1.20 17.80 3.41
CA LEU A 42 -0.43 16.57 3.47
C LEU A 42 -0.01 16.27 4.92
N CYS A 43 0.04 15.00 5.25
CA CYS A 43 0.70 14.54 6.49
C CYS A 43 2.24 14.58 6.32
N SER A 44 2.97 14.34 7.40
CA SER A 44 4.45 14.35 7.38
C SER A 44 5.05 13.40 6.34
N LYS A 45 4.45 12.22 6.12
CA LYS A 45 4.92 11.28 5.09
C LYS A 45 4.72 11.82 3.67
N GLY A 46 3.56 12.42 3.40
CA GLY A 46 3.24 13.01 2.10
C GLY A 46 4.10 14.23 1.77
N SER A 47 4.34 15.09 2.75
CA SER A 47 5.18 16.30 2.57
C SER A 47 6.66 15.99 2.36
N THR A 48 7.13 14.83 2.82
CA THR A 48 8.52 14.38 2.66
C THR A 48 8.70 13.31 1.58
N LEU A 49 7.68 13.06 0.77
CA LEU A 49 7.69 12.02 -0.26
C LEU A 49 8.87 12.15 -1.23
N HIS A 50 9.29 13.38 -1.57
CA HIS A 50 10.43 13.63 -2.44
C HIS A 50 11.76 13.06 -1.92
N LEU A 51 11.92 12.92 -0.60
CA LEU A 51 13.13 12.34 0.00
C LEU A 51 13.25 10.83 -0.29
N THR A 52 12.17 10.15 -0.64
CA THR A 52 12.19 8.73 -1.02
C THR A 52 12.65 8.49 -2.45
N GLY A 53 12.84 9.55 -3.22
CA GLY A 53 13.33 9.52 -4.60
C GLY A 53 14.85 9.41 -4.73
N ASP A 54 15.60 9.38 -3.61
CA ASP A 54 17.05 9.18 -3.65
C ASP A 54 17.40 7.77 -4.15
N LEU A 55 18.01 7.73 -5.33
CA LEU A 55 18.39 6.49 -6.00
C LEU A 55 19.53 5.74 -5.30
N ALA A 56 20.35 6.44 -4.51
CA ALA A 56 21.51 5.83 -3.84
C ALA A 56 21.09 4.82 -2.75
N ALA A 57 19.96 5.06 -2.10
CA ALA A 57 19.43 4.19 -1.04
C ALA A 57 18.29 3.27 -1.51
N ARG A 58 17.89 3.35 -2.77
CA ARG A 58 16.72 2.65 -3.30
C ARG A 58 17.08 1.34 -3.99
N ALA A 59 16.32 0.28 -3.73
CA ALA A 59 16.37 -0.94 -4.52
C ALA A 59 15.80 -0.67 -5.92
N LEU A 60 16.64 -0.74 -6.95
CA LEU A 60 16.28 -0.41 -8.33
C LEU A 60 15.97 -1.65 -9.17
N HIS A 61 16.30 -2.82 -8.68
CA HIS A 61 16.16 -4.09 -9.38
C HIS A 61 15.69 -5.17 -8.42
N PRO A 62 14.97 -6.17 -8.91
CA PRO A 62 14.68 -7.36 -8.12
C PRO A 62 15.97 -8.16 -7.87
N GLU A 63 16.00 -8.85 -6.74
CA GLU A 63 17.06 -9.76 -6.35
C GLU A 63 16.48 -11.12 -6.00
N LEU A 64 17.11 -12.18 -6.47
CA LEU A 64 16.76 -13.55 -6.13
C LEU A 64 17.86 -14.20 -5.28
N ARG A 65 17.41 -15.05 -4.35
CA ARG A 65 18.24 -15.97 -3.58
C ARG A 65 17.66 -17.37 -3.71
N LEU A 66 18.30 -18.22 -4.50
CA LEU A 66 17.81 -19.57 -4.81
C LEU A 66 18.04 -20.61 -3.71
N GLY A 67 18.74 -20.25 -2.64
CA GLY A 67 18.97 -21.13 -1.49
C GLY A 67 19.34 -20.34 -0.23
N LYS A 68 19.06 -20.90 0.95
CA LYS A 68 19.25 -20.20 2.25
C LYS A 68 20.69 -19.73 2.48
N SER A 69 21.68 -20.49 2.00
CA SER A 69 23.12 -20.19 2.13
C SER A 69 23.70 -19.39 0.95
N MET A 70 22.90 -19.12 -0.08
CA MET A 70 23.37 -18.39 -1.25
C MET A 70 23.22 -16.88 -1.04
N ALA A 71 24.11 -16.09 -1.63
CA ALA A 71 23.97 -14.64 -1.73
C ALA A 71 22.79 -14.27 -2.64
N ARG A 72 22.21 -13.10 -2.40
CA ARG A 72 21.25 -12.49 -3.32
C ARG A 72 22.00 -12.05 -4.59
N SER A 73 21.40 -12.28 -5.74
CA SER A 73 21.88 -11.81 -7.03
C SER A 73 20.81 -10.97 -7.73
N ARG A 74 21.26 -9.91 -8.40
CA ARG A 74 20.40 -9.08 -9.24
C ARG A 74 19.81 -9.92 -10.36
N THR A 75 18.54 -9.69 -10.66
CA THR A 75 17.81 -10.31 -11.76
C THR A 75 16.89 -9.30 -12.46
N ASP A 76 16.19 -9.71 -13.50
CA ASP A 76 15.10 -8.97 -14.11
C ASP A 76 13.73 -9.31 -13.49
N TRP A 77 12.70 -8.52 -13.84
CA TRP A 77 11.37 -8.71 -13.32
C TRP A 77 10.71 -10.00 -13.80
N ASP A 78 10.91 -10.39 -15.04
CA ASP A 78 10.30 -11.60 -15.60
C ASP A 78 10.84 -12.85 -14.89
N SER A 79 12.13 -12.91 -14.66
CA SER A 79 12.78 -13.98 -13.89
C SER A 79 12.31 -14.01 -12.43
N ALA A 80 12.20 -12.85 -11.78
CA ALA A 80 11.77 -12.78 -10.39
C ALA A 80 10.30 -13.21 -10.23
N LEU A 81 9.42 -12.67 -11.06
CA LEU A 81 7.99 -13.01 -11.04
C LEU A 81 7.73 -14.44 -11.50
N GLY A 82 8.46 -14.92 -12.52
CA GLY A 82 8.39 -16.30 -12.98
C GLY A 82 8.77 -17.29 -11.87
N HIS A 83 9.85 -17.03 -11.15
CA HIS A 83 10.26 -17.85 -10.01
C HIS A 83 9.19 -17.84 -8.89
N ALA A 84 8.65 -16.67 -8.54
CA ALA A 84 7.59 -16.58 -7.54
C ALA A 84 6.33 -17.36 -7.96
N ALA A 85 5.89 -17.20 -9.22
CA ALA A 85 4.73 -17.90 -9.76
C ALA A 85 4.93 -19.43 -9.77
N GLU A 86 6.10 -19.90 -10.17
CA GLU A 86 6.44 -21.33 -10.14
C GLU A 86 6.40 -21.91 -8.73
N VAL A 87 6.97 -21.21 -7.74
CA VAL A 87 6.95 -21.65 -6.35
C VAL A 87 5.52 -21.70 -5.82
N PHE A 88 4.69 -20.69 -6.08
CA PHE A 88 3.27 -20.70 -5.70
C PHE A 88 2.53 -21.86 -6.38
N ALA A 89 2.67 -22.02 -7.71
CA ALA A 89 1.99 -23.08 -8.45
C ALA A 89 2.34 -24.48 -7.92
N ARG A 90 3.62 -24.74 -7.68
CA ARG A 90 4.08 -25.99 -7.08
C ARG A 90 3.52 -26.21 -5.68
N THR A 91 3.61 -25.20 -4.82
CA THR A 91 3.10 -25.30 -3.44
C THR A 91 1.61 -25.57 -3.40
N ILE A 92 0.85 -24.90 -4.26
CA ILE A 92 -0.61 -25.10 -4.37
C ILE A 92 -0.93 -26.50 -4.91
N ALA A 93 -0.19 -26.97 -5.91
CA ALA A 93 -0.38 -28.31 -6.46
C ALA A 93 -0.10 -29.42 -5.45
N GLU A 94 0.90 -29.25 -4.60
CA GLU A 94 1.32 -30.24 -3.59
C GLU A 94 0.48 -30.20 -2.31
N HIS A 95 0.04 -29.00 -1.89
CA HIS A 95 -0.53 -28.77 -0.55
C HIS A 95 -1.89 -28.07 -0.55
N GLY A 96 -2.41 -27.71 -1.72
CA GLY A 96 -3.67 -26.99 -1.88
C GLY A 96 -3.54 -25.48 -1.69
N PRO A 97 -4.61 -24.71 -2.04
CA PRO A 97 -4.58 -23.25 -2.04
C PRO A 97 -4.38 -22.63 -0.64
N ASP A 98 -4.84 -23.28 0.41
CA ASP A 98 -4.71 -22.79 1.78
C ASP A 98 -3.29 -22.91 2.36
N SER A 99 -2.35 -23.52 1.62
CA SER A 99 -0.92 -23.49 1.93
C SER A 99 -0.26 -22.13 1.64
N VAL A 100 -0.95 -21.25 0.93
CA VAL A 100 -0.50 -19.88 0.61
C VAL A 100 -1.23 -18.87 1.48
N ALA A 101 -0.48 -17.91 2.01
CA ALA A 101 -1.03 -16.81 2.78
C ALA A 101 -0.38 -15.48 2.36
N PHE A 102 -1.17 -14.40 2.45
CA PHE A 102 -0.71 -13.04 2.20
C PHE A 102 -0.85 -12.21 3.47
N TYR A 103 0.26 -11.65 3.94
CA TYR A 103 0.26 -10.63 4.97
C TYR A 103 0.65 -9.31 4.31
N ILE A 104 -0.35 -8.46 4.09
CA ILE A 104 -0.18 -7.19 3.38
C ILE A 104 -0.12 -6.01 4.36
N SER A 105 0.33 -4.85 3.88
CA SER A 105 0.36 -3.64 4.70
C SER A 105 -1.04 -3.07 4.93
N GLY A 106 -1.26 -2.41 6.07
CA GLY A 106 -2.42 -1.55 6.31
C GLY A 106 -2.31 -0.16 5.67
N GLN A 107 -1.22 0.12 4.96
CA GLN A 107 -0.94 1.41 4.30
C GLN A 107 -0.62 1.20 2.82
N LEU A 108 -1.61 0.77 2.07
CA LEU A 108 -1.55 0.58 0.63
C LEU A 108 -2.56 1.48 -0.07
N LEU A 109 -2.41 1.66 -1.36
CA LEU A 109 -3.46 2.24 -2.20
C LEU A 109 -4.66 1.28 -2.28
N THR A 110 -5.84 1.82 -2.57
CA THR A 110 -7.07 1.01 -2.72
C THR A 110 -6.91 -0.06 -3.82
N GLU A 111 -6.22 0.28 -4.89
CA GLU A 111 -5.92 -0.61 -6.01
C GLU A 111 -5.04 -1.80 -5.61
N ASP A 112 -4.11 -1.60 -4.69
CA ASP A 112 -3.25 -2.67 -4.16
C ASP A 112 -4.10 -3.67 -3.36
N TYR A 113 -4.99 -3.20 -2.49
CA TYR A 113 -5.92 -4.07 -1.75
C TYR A 113 -6.81 -4.86 -2.68
N TYR A 114 -7.35 -4.21 -3.71
CA TYR A 114 -8.18 -4.86 -4.71
C TYR A 114 -7.41 -5.97 -5.44
N SER A 115 -6.21 -5.67 -5.90
CA SER A 115 -5.36 -6.60 -6.65
C SER A 115 -4.97 -7.82 -5.81
N PHE A 116 -4.55 -7.62 -4.56
CA PHE A 116 -4.21 -8.72 -3.65
C PHE A 116 -5.43 -9.56 -3.26
N ASN A 117 -6.59 -8.96 -3.02
CA ASN A 117 -7.82 -9.71 -2.75
C ASN A 117 -8.24 -10.54 -3.96
N LYS A 118 -8.15 -9.99 -5.17
CA LYS A 118 -8.43 -10.71 -6.41
C LYS A 118 -7.46 -11.88 -6.60
N LEU A 119 -6.16 -11.66 -6.38
CA LEU A 119 -5.15 -12.72 -6.47
C LEU A 119 -5.43 -13.84 -5.47
N ALA A 120 -5.61 -13.52 -4.20
CA ALA A 120 -5.80 -14.51 -3.14
C ALA A 120 -7.10 -15.28 -3.32
N ARG A 121 -8.23 -14.58 -3.42
CA ARG A 121 -9.56 -15.21 -3.36
C ARG A 121 -10.05 -15.72 -4.70
N ALA A 122 -9.87 -14.96 -5.78
CA ALA A 122 -10.42 -15.33 -7.08
C ALA A 122 -9.48 -16.23 -7.90
N LEU A 123 -8.16 -16.03 -7.82
CA LEU A 123 -7.20 -16.74 -8.65
C LEU A 123 -6.56 -17.93 -7.92
N ILE A 124 -6.14 -17.75 -6.67
CA ILE A 124 -5.54 -18.84 -5.87
C ILE A 124 -6.63 -19.67 -5.17
N GLY A 125 -7.71 -19.03 -4.72
CA GLY A 125 -8.82 -19.70 -4.03
C GLY A 125 -8.61 -19.87 -2.53
N THR A 126 -7.84 -18.96 -1.90
CA THR A 126 -7.63 -18.96 -0.44
C THR A 126 -8.20 -17.72 0.22
N ASN A 127 -8.65 -17.84 1.47
CA ASN A 127 -9.02 -16.72 2.34
C ASN A 127 -7.89 -16.25 3.26
N ASN A 128 -6.70 -16.83 3.15
CA ASN A 128 -5.55 -16.52 3.98
C ASN A 128 -4.89 -15.20 3.54
N ILE A 129 -5.61 -14.10 3.69
CA ILE A 129 -5.12 -12.74 3.45
C ILE A 129 -5.53 -11.85 4.61
N ASP A 130 -4.56 -11.16 5.20
CA ASP A 130 -4.79 -10.21 6.29
C ASP A 130 -3.68 -9.13 6.31
N SER A 131 -3.82 -8.17 7.20
CA SER A 131 -2.88 -7.06 7.36
C SER A 131 -2.55 -6.80 8.83
N ASN A 132 -1.60 -5.90 9.09
CA ASN A 132 -1.28 -5.44 10.44
C ASN A 132 -2.48 -4.83 11.18
N SER A 133 -3.50 -4.33 10.45
CA SER A 133 -4.73 -3.78 11.02
C SER A 133 -5.49 -4.81 11.87
N ARG A 134 -5.34 -6.10 11.57
CA ARG A 134 -5.87 -7.20 12.39
C ARG A 134 -5.38 -7.11 13.84
N LEU A 135 -4.14 -6.71 14.07
CA LEU A 135 -3.54 -6.61 15.40
C LEU A 135 -3.79 -5.25 16.06
N CYS A 136 -3.74 -4.14 15.31
CA CYS A 136 -3.85 -2.81 15.89
C CYS A 136 -5.30 -2.29 15.98
N MET A 137 -6.23 -2.77 15.15
CA MET A 137 -7.60 -2.25 15.04
C MET A 137 -8.71 -3.24 15.42
N SER A 138 -8.39 -4.49 15.73
CA SER A 138 -9.43 -5.52 15.97
C SER A 138 -10.41 -5.13 17.09
N SER A 139 -9.92 -4.60 18.19
CA SER A 139 -10.79 -4.17 19.31
C SER A 139 -11.66 -2.98 18.92
N ALA A 140 -11.12 -2.00 18.20
CA ALA A 140 -11.88 -0.85 17.71
C ALA A 140 -12.97 -1.28 16.72
N VAL A 141 -12.63 -2.17 15.76
CA VAL A 141 -13.60 -2.73 14.81
C VAL A 141 -14.77 -3.43 15.52
N VAL A 142 -14.47 -4.25 16.54
CA VAL A 142 -15.52 -4.91 17.34
C VAL A 142 -16.33 -3.89 18.12
N GLY A 143 -15.69 -2.86 18.68
CA GLY A 143 -16.37 -1.76 19.37
C GLY A 143 -17.34 -1.01 18.45
N TYR A 144 -16.89 -0.58 17.26
CA TYR A 144 -17.75 0.08 16.28
C TYR A 144 -18.94 -0.79 15.85
N LYS A 145 -18.69 -2.05 15.51
CA LYS A 145 -19.78 -2.96 15.13
C LYS A 145 -20.81 -3.18 16.24
N ARG A 146 -20.39 -3.29 17.48
CA ARG A 146 -21.29 -3.47 18.62
C ARG A 146 -22.07 -2.20 18.95
N SER A 147 -21.44 -1.02 18.86
CA SER A 147 -22.04 0.26 19.25
C SER A 147 -22.83 0.91 18.11
N LEU A 148 -22.35 0.81 16.87
CA LEU A 148 -22.82 1.56 15.72
C LEU A 148 -23.37 0.66 14.60
N GLY A 149 -23.21 -0.65 14.72
CA GLY A 149 -23.67 -1.63 13.72
C GLY A 149 -22.76 -1.81 12.53
N ALA A 150 -21.75 -0.96 12.34
CA ALA A 150 -20.84 -1.01 11.19
C ALA A 150 -19.39 -0.69 11.60
N ASP A 151 -18.45 -1.17 10.80
CA ASP A 151 -17.04 -0.82 10.89
C ASP A 151 -16.76 0.35 9.91
N ALA A 152 -17.22 1.53 10.33
CA ALA A 152 -17.03 2.77 9.57
C ALA A 152 -16.96 3.96 10.52
N PRO A 153 -16.24 5.05 10.16
CA PRO A 153 -16.30 6.30 10.90
C PRO A 153 -17.76 6.80 10.93
N PRO A 154 -18.31 7.12 12.10
CA PRO A 154 -19.71 7.53 12.22
C PRO A 154 -19.96 8.99 11.84
N CYS A 155 -18.89 9.79 11.67
CA CYS A 155 -18.93 11.22 11.42
C CYS A 155 -18.26 11.59 10.10
N SER A 156 -18.64 12.75 9.55
CA SER A 156 -17.98 13.41 8.43
C SER A 156 -16.86 14.35 8.89
N TYR A 157 -16.08 14.90 7.97
CA TYR A 157 -15.08 15.92 8.28
C TYR A 157 -15.74 17.24 8.74
N GLU A 158 -16.92 17.56 8.22
CA GLU A 158 -17.70 18.74 8.58
C GLU A 158 -18.18 18.67 10.03
N ASP A 159 -18.47 17.49 10.55
CA ASP A 159 -18.88 17.31 11.96
C ASP A 159 -17.77 17.74 12.93
N ILE A 160 -16.49 17.63 12.53
CA ILE A 160 -15.36 18.08 13.35
C ILE A 160 -15.41 19.59 13.55
N GLU A 161 -15.70 20.36 12.47
CA GLU A 161 -15.77 21.82 12.53
C GLU A 161 -17.02 22.33 13.28
N GLN A 162 -18.07 21.51 13.33
CA GLN A 162 -19.34 21.86 14.00
C GLN A 162 -19.42 21.33 15.44
N SER A 163 -18.44 20.55 15.87
CA SER A 163 -18.43 19.97 17.21
C SER A 163 -18.08 21.01 18.28
N ASN A 164 -18.85 21.03 19.37
CA ASN A 164 -18.55 21.83 20.53
C ASN A 164 -17.57 21.15 21.52
N CYS A 165 -17.27 19.89 21.31
CA CYS A 165 -16.33 19.08 22.10
C CYS A 165 -15.71 17.99 21.23
N LEU A 166 -14.39 17.93 21.22
CA LEU A 166 -13.61 16.91 20.53
C LEU A 166 -12.88 16.03 21.55
#